data_2b566d004e81e0258edf7f7f6c331524
#
_entry.id   2b566d004e81e0258edf7f7f6c331524
#
_cell.length_a   1.000
_cell.length_b   1.000
_cell.length_c   1.000
_cell.angle_alpha   90.00
_cell.angle_beta   90.00
_cell.angle_gamma   90.00
#
_symmetry.space_group_name_H-M   'P 1'
#
loop_
_entity.id
_entity.type
_entity.pdbx_description
1 polymer ?
#
loop_
_entity_poly.entity_id
_entity_poly.type
_entity_poly.pdbx_seq_one_letter_code
_entity_poly.pdbx_strand_id
1 'polypeptide(L)'
;VQDVDFDASPIVNPSPITQDLDQVTQEFRLYSNNDGNLNWLIGAHYFNEEMDYGESIYYGPGFRPYIGSFLDPTAPEAAFVATEFAFNLPTGTIFAAGAGNTETATQDNTSTSIFMQIDYDISDKLNMLVGLSYLEDKKTVSYNQINTDFFSQLDFVGIVTAQLIGLGFPAATAQAIASDPAQNELLAFQALPLLPQFVNFPNAANNGKSKDDNIDHNIKFTYAVNDFASIYGGISTGFKASAWNISRDSRPTANEIAALAAAGTPVGANTTVGTRYANPEKAEVFELGAKIALPSGYLNIAIFDQEIDDFQTNTFVGTGFVLANAGTQSADGYEFDLVYSPTESVDLSISGLFMDSLY
;
A
#
# COMPACT_ATOMS: atom_id res chain seq x y z
N VAL A 1 8.04 -14.87 -16.31
CA VAL A 1 8.57 -13.51 -16.56
C VAL A 1 7.38 -12.66 -16.99
N GLN A 2 7.08 -11.63 -16.24
CA GLN A 2 6.01 -10.70 -16.58
C GLN A 2 6.61 -9.65 -17.53
N ASP A 3 6.02 -9.51 -18.73
CA ASP A 3 6.33 -8.42 -19.63
C ASP A 3 5.68 -7.15 -19.07
N VAL A 4 6.50 -6.21 -18.62
CA VAL A 4 6.00 -4.99 -17.94
C VAL A 4 5.97 -3.78 -18.87
N ASP A 5 6.56 -3.88 -20.05
CA ASP A 5 6.63 -2.78 -21.01
C ASP A 5 5.74 -2.99 -22.25
N PHE A 6 5.16 -4.18 -22.39
CA PHE A 6 4.26 -4.56 -23.48
C PHE A 6 4.84 -4.33 -24.89
N ASP A 7 6.17 -4.27 -25.01
CA ASP A 7 6.89 -4.06 -26.27
C ASP A 7 7.70 -5.31 -26.65
N ALA A 8 7.86 -5.54 -27.95
CA ALA A 8 8.71 -6.62 -28.47
C ALA A 8 10.21 -6.40 -28.24
N SER A 9 10.62 -5.17 -27.97
CA SER A 9 12.00 -4.81 -27.61
C SER A 9 12.10 -4.78 -26.07
N PRO A 10 13.13 -5.36 -25.46
CA PRO A 10 13.31 -5.29 -24.04
C PRO A 10 13.73 -3.86 -23.62
N ILE A 11 12.73 -3.06 -23.29
CA ILE A 11 12.89 -1.68 -22.77
C ILE A 11 13.30 -1.76 -21.31
N VAL A 12 12.58 -2.54 -20.53
CA VAL A 12 12.82 -2.76 -19.11
C VAL A 12 12.91 -4.25 -18.80
N ASN A 13 13.91 -4.64 -18.05
CA ASN A 13 14.12 -6.00 -17.60
C ASN A 13 13.90 -6.07 -16.07
N PRO A 14 12.69 -6.46 -15.59
CA PRO A 14 12.50 -6.75 -14.18
C PRO A 14 13.16 -8.09 -13.83
N SER A 15 13.79 -8.15 -12.67
CA SER A 15 14.14 -9.45 -12.10
C SER A 15 12.88 -10.12 -11.52
N PRO A 16 12.90 -11.44 -11.34
CA PRO A 16 11.88 -12.07 -10.52
C PRO A 16 11.87 -11.44 -9.13
N ILE A 17 10.68 -11.16 -8.62
CA ILE A 17 10.51 -10.83 -7.20
C ILE A 17 10.87 -12.08 -6.41
N THR A 18 11.72 -11.92 -5.40
CA THR A 18 12.04 -12.96 -4.42
C THR A 18 11.37 -12.60 -3.11
N GLN A 19 10.71 -13.57 -2.50
CA GLN A 19 10.09 -13.40 -1.20
C GLN A 19 10.24 -14.70 -0.43
N ASP A 20 10.92 -14.64 0.70
CA ASP A 20 10.97 -15.72 1.68
C ASP A 20 10.12 -15.30 2.87
N LEU A 21 9.26 -16.20 3.35
CA LEU A 21 8.28 -15.93 4.38
C LEU A 21 8.25 -17.08 5.39
N ASP A 22 8.64 -16.78 6.63
CA ASP A 22 8.50 -17.66 7.77
C ASP A 22 7.40 -17.15 8.70
N GLN A 23 6.45 -18.03 9.06
CA GLN A 23 5.28 -17.63 9.84
C GLN A 23 4.98 -18.63 10.95
N VAL A 24 4.70 -18.11 12.14
CA VAL A 24 4.22 -18.87 13.29
C VAL A 24 2.91 -18.29 13.80
N THR A 25 1.90 -19.13 13.93
CA THR A 25 0.59 -18.75 14.50
C THR A 25 0.23 -19.71 15.63
N GLN A 26 -0.20 -19.16 16.76
CA GLN A 26 -0.71 -19.93 17.90
C GLN A 26 -1.98 -19.28 18.41
N GLU A 27 -2.99 -20.10 18.66
CA GLU A 27 -4.25 -19.66 19.24
C GLU A 27 -4.70 -20.59 20.37
N PHE A 28 -5.17 -19.99 21.47
CA PHE A 28 -5.79 -20.70 22.57
C PHE A 28 -7.20 -20.17 22.77
N ARG A 29 -8.17 -21.08 22.90
CA ARG A 29 -9.56 -20.77 23.19
C ARG A 29 -10.06 -21.59 24.35
N LEU A 30 -10.74 -20.94 25.27
CA LEU A 30 -11.51 -21.53 26.36
C LEU A 30 -12.93 -21.04 26.26
N TYR A 31 -13.89 -21.94 26.26
CA TYR A 31 -15.31 -21.60 26.14
C TYR A 31 -16.16 -22.41 27.13
N SER A 32 -17.27 -21.80 27.55
CA SER A 32 -18.28 -22.53 28.30
C SER A 32 -19.11 -23.40 27.36
N ASN A 33 -19.66 -24.45 27.90
CA ASN A 33 -20.63 -25.32 27.23
C ASN A 33 -21.71 -25.69 28.26
N ASN A 34 -22.61 -24.76 28.49
CA ASN A 34 -23.68 -24.92 29.48
C ASN A 34 -25.05 -24.77 28.80
N ASP A 35 -26.08 -25.42 29.40
CA ASP A 35 -27.50 -25.29 28.99
C ASP A 35 -28.14 -24.01 29.60
N GLY A 36 -27.36 -23.14 30.25
CA GLY A 36 -27.82 -21.90 30.86
C GLY A 36 -27.86 -20.73 29.89
N ASN A 37 -28.44 -19.63 30.33
CA ASN A 37 -28.63 -18.41 29.56
C ASN A 37 -27.31 -17.67 29.22
N LEU A 38 -26.17 -18.07 29.78
CA LEU A 38 -24.89 -17.41 29.65
C LEU A 38 -23.86 -18.37 29.09
N ASN A 39 -23.36 -18.07 27.92
CA ASN A 39 -22.16 -18.72 27.33
C ASN A 39 -21.07 -17.69 27.13
N TRP A 40 -19.84 -18.13 27.19
CA TRP A 40 -18.69 -17.26 27.01
C TRP A 40 -17.53 -17.98 26.31
N LEU A 41 -16.71 -17.18 25.67
CA LEU A 41 -15.45 -17.59 25.08
C LEU A 41 -14.38 -16.57 25.46
N ILE A 42 -13.20 -17.04 25.83
CA ILE A 42 -12.00 -16.24 26.02
C ILE A 42 -10.87 -16.87 25.21
N GLY A 43 -10.08 -16.06 24.54
CA GLY A 43 -8.94 -16.57 23.77
C GLY A 43 -7.77 -15.61 23.76
N ALA A 44 -6.64 -16.15 23.33
CA ALA A 44 -5.42 -15.42 23.05
C ALA A 44 -4.84 -15.91 21.72
N HIS A 45 -4.33 -14.98 20.93
CA HIS A 45 -3.71 -15.25 19.66
C HIS A 45 -2.31 -14.62 19.61
N TYR A 46 -1.37 -15.36 19.08
CA TYR A 46 -0.01 -14.92 18.79
C TYR A 46 0.30 -15.19 17.32
N PHE A 47 0.87 -14.19 16.67
CA PHE A 47 1.32 -14.25 15.30
C PHE A 47 2.74 -13.66 15.22
N ASN A 48 3.62 -14.35 14.52
CA ASN A 48 4.93 -13.82 14.16
C ASN A 48 5.20 -14.16 12.70
N GLU A 49 5.70 -13.19 11.98
CA GLU A 49 6.07 -13.30 10.57
C GLU A 49 7.42 -12.63 10.34
N GLU A 50 8.32 -13.34 9.69
CA GLU A 50 9.59 -12.82 9.20
C GLU A 50 9.56 -12.89 7.67
N MET A 51 9.85 -11.79 7.01
CA MET A 51 9.81 -11.69 5.55
C MET A 51 11.09 -11.05 5.03
N ASP A 52 11.72 -11.74 4.08
CA ASP A 52 12.77 -11.20 3.22
C ASP A 52 12.23 -10.94 1.82
N TYR A 53 12.48 -9.76 1.31
CA TYR A 53 12.00 -9.32 0.00
C TYR A 53 13.16 -8.82 -0.86
N GLY A 54 13.13 -9.15 -2.16
CA GLY A 54 14.10 -8.66 -3.13
C GLY A 54 13.46 -8.43 -4.51
N GLU A 55 13.79 -7.30 -5.11
CA GLU A 55 13.35 -6.93 -6.46
C GLU A 55 14.45 -6.13 -7.17
N SER A 56 14.51 -6.24 -8.49
CA SER A 56 15.39 -5.39 -9.29
C SER A 56 14.72 -5.03 -10.61
N ILE A 57 15.02 -3.84 -11.11
CA ILE A 57 14.58 -3.37 -12.40
C ILE A 57 15.76 -2.76 -13.14
N TYR A 58 16.02 -3.22 -14.36
CA TYR A 58 17.15 -2.80 -15.18
C TYR A 58 16.69 -2.31 -16.52
N TYR A 59 17.39 -1.32 -17.07
CA TYR A 59 17.16 -0.88 -18.44
C TYR A 59 17.58 -1.99 -19.43
N GLY A 60 16.70 -2.28 -20.35
CA GLY A 60 17.00 -3.10 -21.50
C GLY A 60 17.73 -2.30 -22.59
N PRO A 61 18.25 -2.96 -23.62
CA PRO A 61 18.91 -2.28 -24.76
C PRO A 61 17.96 -1.37 -25.55
N GLY A 62 16.65 -1.60 -25.46
CA GLY A 62 15.62 -0.77 -26.08
C GLY A 62 15.30 0.52 -25.34
N PHE A 63 15.68 0.64 -24.04
CA PHE A 63 15.27 1.78 -23.22
C PHE A 63 15.83 3.11 -23.73
N ARG A 64 17.13 3.17 -23.99
CA ARG A 64 17.80 4.39 -24.44
C ARG A 64 17.21 4.91 -25.78
N PRO A 65 17.08 4.12 -26.85
CA PRO A 65 16.45 4.58 -28.09
C PRO A 65 14.95 4.90 -27.89
N TYR A 66 14.24 4.19 -27.02
CA TYR A 66 12.84 4.48 -26.71
C TYR A 66 12.69 5.88 -26.12
N ILE A 67 13.40 6.19 -25.05
CA ILE A 67 13.37 7.53 -24.44
C ILE A 67 13.84 8.60 -25.42
N GLY A 68 14.89 8.31 -26.18
CA GLY A 68 15.40 9.23 -27.18
C GLY A 68 14.41 9.56 -28.30
N SER A 69 13.51 8.64 -28.63
CA SER A 69 12.49 8.86 -29.67
C SER A 69 11.46 9.93 -29.28
N PHE A 70 11.27 10.19 -27.99
CA PHE A 70 10.44 11.30 -27.51
C PHE A 70 11.12 12.66 -27.68
N LEU A 71 12.46 12.69 -27.74
CA LEU A 71 13.25 13.89 -27.91
C LEU A 71 13.46 14.22 -29.39
N ASP A 72 13.89 13.23 -30.14
CA ASP A 72 14.06 13.31 -31.59
C ASP A 72 13.78 11.94 -32.23
N PRO A 73 12.60 11.75 -32.85
CA PRO A 73 12.27 10.49 -33.52
C PRO A 73 13.21 10.12 -34.69
N THR A 74 13.92 11.10 -35.23
CA THR A 74 14.83 10.89 -36.40
C THR A 74 16.25 10.56 -35.97
N ALA A 75 16.65 10.98 -34.76
CA ALA A 75 17.96 10.72 -34.19
C ALA A 75 17.85 10.47 -32.66
N PRO A 76 17.23 9.37 -32.24
CA PRO A 76 16.82 9.14 -30.84
C PRO A 76 17.95 9.25 -29.80
N GLU A 77 19.19 8.95 -30.20
CA GLU A 77 20.33 8.97 -29.27
C GLU A 77 21.14 10.27 -29.31
N ALA A 78 20.87 11.17 -30.27
CA ALA A 78 21.73 12.35 -30.48
C ALA A 78 21.83 13.25 -29.25
N ALA A 79 20.74 13.49 -28.55
CA ALA A 79 20.72 14.32 -27.33
C ALA A 79 21.55 13.69 -26.19
N PHE A 80 21.49 12.38 -26.02
CA PHE A 80 22.27 11.68 -25.00
C PHE A 80 23.75 11.69 -25.32
N VAL A 81 24.13 11.43 -26.60
CA VAL A 81 25.52 11.48 -27.07
C VAL A 81 26.09 12.89 -26.86
N ALA A 82 25.33 13.94 -27.22
CA ALA A 82 25.74 15.31 -27.02
C ALA A 82 25.94 15.65 -25.52
N THR A 83 25.05 15.18 -24.68
CA THR A 83 25.15 15.37 -23.23
C THR A 83 26.35 14.62 -22.65
N GLU A 84 26.54 13.37 -23.03
CA GLU A 84 27.69 12.56 -22.62
C GLU A 84 29.02 13.22 -23.05
N PHE A 85 29.08 13.72 -24.26
CA PHE A 85 30.25 14.45 -24.75
C PHE A 85 30.50 15.74 -23.93
N ALA A 86 29.44 16.52 -23.65
CA ALA A 86 29.53 17.75 -22.88
C ALA A 86 30.04 17.52 -21.43
N PHE A 87 29.73 16.38 -20.86
CA PHE A 87 30.15 15.98 -19.50
C PHE A 87 31.37 15.05 -19.48
N ASN A 88 32.03 14.86 -20.63
CA ASN A 88 33.18 13.95 -20.77
C ASN A 88 32.92 12.53 -20.27
N LEU A 89 31.71 12.03 -20.54
CA LEU A 89 31.27 10.69 -20.22
C LEU A 89 31.47 9.76 -21.43
N PRO A 90 31.70 8.46 -21.20
CA PRO A 90 31.68 7.49 -22.28
C PRO A 90 30.30 7.46 -22.95
N THR A 91 30.25 7.30 -24.26
CA THR A 91 29.01 7.10 -24.99
C THR A 91 28.27 5.85 -24.49
N GLY A 92 26.97 5.97 -24.22
CA GLY A 92 26.15 4.90 -23.70
C GLY A 92 26.08 4.86 -22.16
N THR A 93 26.62 5.87 -21.46
CA THR A 93 26.54 6.00 -20.01
C THR A 93 25.13 6.35 -19.55
N ILE A 94 24.46 7.26 -20.27
CA ILE A 94 23.08 7.66 -19.98
C ILE A 94 22.16 6.54 -20.44
N PHE A 95 21.34 6.03 -19.50
CA PHE A 95 20.44 4.89 -19.73
C PHE A 95 21.16 3.63 -20.23
N ALA A 96 22.31 3.34 -19.66
CA ALA A 96 23.08 2.15 -20.00
C ALA A 96 22.25 0.88 -19.80
N ALA A 97 22.25 -0.01 -20.78
CA ALA A 97 21.61 -1.32 -20.63
C ALA A 97 22.24 -2.10 -19.44
N GLY A 98 21.40 -2.64 -18.58
CA GLY A 98 21.82 -3.30 -17.34
C GLY A 98 22.02 -2.35 -16.16
N ALA A 99 21.99 -1.03 -16.35
CA ALA A 99 21.86 -0.09 -15.24
C ALA A 99 20.41 -0.11 -14.72
N GLY A 100 20.21 0.21 -13.45
CA GLY A 100 18.88 0.21 -12.85
C GLY A 100 18.92 0.23 -11.34
N ASN A 101 17.93 -0.35 -10.72
CA ASN A 101 17.74 -0.35 -9.29
C ASN A 101 17.58 -1.78 -8.74
N THR A 102 18.21 -2.03 -7.60
CA THR A 102 18.05 -3.25 -6.81
C THR A 102 17.57 -2.88 -5.43
N GLU A 103 16.52 -3.54 -4.98
CA GLU A 103 15.89 -3.33 -3.68
C GLU A 103 15.90 -4.61 -2.88
N THR A 104 16.21 -4.49 -1.60
CA THR A 104 16.02 -5.55 -0.62
C THR A 104 15.35 -4.97 0.62
N ALA A 105 14.41 -5.70 1.18
CA ALA A 105 13.74 -5.31 2.41
C ALA A 105 13.58 -6.52 3.31
N THR A 106 13.59 -6.28 4.63
CA THR A 106 13.18 -7.26 5.63
C THR A 106 12.06 -6.69 6.46
N GLN A 107 11.11 -7.51 6.86
CA GLN A 107 10.05 -7.13 7.80
C GLN A 107 9.85 -8.23 8.82
N ASP A 108 9.99 -7.88 10.10
CA ASP A 108 9.57 -8.70 11.24
C ASP A 108 8.26 -8.13 11.75
N ASN A 109 7.22 -8.94 11.82
CA ASN A 109 5.93 -8.57 12.39
C ASN A 109 5.56 -9.50 13.53
N THR A 110 5.24 -8.92 14.68
CA THR A 110 4.67 -9.66 15.82
C THR A 110 3.35 -9.04 16.22
N SER A 111 2.30 -9.85 16.19
CA SER A 111 0.96 -9.46 16.63
C SER A 111 0.48 -10.35 17.76
N THR A 112 -0.07 -9.75 18.80
CA THR A 112 -0.67 -10.45 19.93
C THR A 112 -2.06 -9.90 20.21
N SER A 113 -3.01 -10.78 20.46
CA SER A 113 -4.35 -10.35 20.87
C SER A 113 -4.91 -11.21 22.00
N ILE A 114 -5.76 -10.58 22.82
CA ILE A 114 -6.62 -11.24 23.81
C ILE A 114 -8.04 -10.84 23.47
N PHE A 115 -8.92 -11.80 23.40
CA PHE A 115 -10.33 -11.56 23.06
C PHE A 115 -11.26 -12.33 23.96
N MET A 116 -12.46 -11.77 24.14
CA MET A 116 -13.55 -12.41 24.86
C MET A 116 -14.88 -12.18 24.16
N GLN A 117 -15.77 -13.12 24.28
CA GLN A 117 -17.14 -13.03 23.81
C GLN A 117 -18.09 -13.53 24.88
N ILE A 118 -19.18 -12.84 25.08
CA ILE A 118 -20.29 -13.22 25.92
C ILE A 118 -21.52 -13.34 25.03
N ASP A 119 -22.21 -14.47 25.16
CA ASP A 119 -23.50 -14.75 24.54
C ASP A 119 -24.51 -14.96 25.66
N TYR A 120 -25.51 -14.07 25.72
CA TYR A 120 -26.46 -14.03 26.87
C TYR A 120 -27.90 -13.96 26.37
N ASP A 121 -28.67 -14.99 26.71
CA ASP A 121 -30.11 -15.02 26.51
C ASP A 121 -30.81 -14.19 27.58
N ILE A 122 -31.14 -12.93 27.26
CA ILE A 122 -31.85 -12.00 28.15
C ILE A 122 -33.25 -12.53 28.42
N SER A 123 -33.86 -13.20 27.43
CA SER A 123 -35.13 -13.89 27.49
C SER A 123 -35.21 -14.97 26.43
N ASP A 124 -36.29 -15.78 26.43
CA ASP A 124 -36.55 -16.80 25.39
C ASP A 124 -36.57 -16.24 23.95
N LYS A 125 -36.69 -14.92 23.83
CA LYS A 125 -36.75 -14.26 22.49
C LYS A 125 -35.66 -13.25 22.24
N LEU A 126 -34.92 -12.81 23.24
CA LEU A 126 -33.92 -11.77 23.11
C LEU A 126 -32.57 -12.30 23.54
N ASN A 127 -31.65 -12.34 22.59
CA ASN A 127 -30.25 -12.67 22.80
C ASN A 127 -29.37 -11.43 22.64
N MET A 128 -28.31 -11.35 23.42
CA MET A 128 -27.27 -10.34 23.35
C MET A 128 -25.91 -11.04 23.20
N LEU A 129 -25.14 -10.61 22.18
CA LEU A 129 -23.76 -11.01 22.00
C LEU A 129 -22.87 -9.78 22.17
N VAL A 130 -21.86 -9.88 23.05
CA VAL A 130 -20.84 -8.85 23.25
C VAL A 130 -19.47 -9.48 23.07
N GLY A 131 -18.71 -8.95 22.13
CA GLY A 131 -17.30 -9.27 21.91
C GLY A 131 -16.41 -8.08 22.24
N LEU A 132 -15.25 -8.35 22.82
CA LEU A 132 -14.17 -7.39 23.05
C LEU A 132 -12.86 -8.04 22.65
N SER A 133 -11.98 -7.29 21.99
CA SER A 133 -10.62 -7.73 21.72
C SER A 133 -9.63 -6.59 21.95
N TYR A 134 -8.47 -6.92 22.48
CA TYR A 134 -7.30 -6.05 22.50
C TYR A 134 -6.22 -6.67 21.61
N LEU A 135 -5.69 -5.87 20.71
CA LEU A 135 -4.62 -6.26 19.78
C LEU A 135 -3.43 -5.33 20.00
N GLU A 136 -2.23 -5.88 19.99
CA GLU A 136 -0.97 -5.15 19.85
C GLU A 136 -0.22 -5.72 18.64
N ASP A 137 0.19 -4.84 17.72
CA ASP A 137 0.97 -5.16 16.53
C ASP A 137 2.29 -4.39 16.53
N LYS A 138 3.39 -5.08 16.28
CA LYS A 138 4.74 -4.50 16.21
C LYS A 138 5.41 -4.92 14.93
N LYS A 139 5.93 -3.95 14.19
CA LYS A 139 6.71 -4.20 12.99
C LYS A 139 8.10 -3.58 13.10
N THR A 140 9.08 -4.30 12.60
CA THR A 140 10.43 -3.78 12.36
C THR A 140 10.77 -4.02 10.90
N VAL A 141 11.09 -2.95 10.18
CA VAL A 141 11.38 -2.98 8.75
C VAL A 141 12.77 -2.43 8.51
N SER A 142 13.55 -3.11 7.70
CA SER A 142 14.77 -2.57 7.11
C SER A 142 14.63 -2.54 5.59
N TYR A 143 15.33 -1.60 4.97
CA TYR A 143 15.24 -1.40 3.55
C TYR A 143 16.59 -0.96 3.01
N ASN A 144 17.01 -1.54 1.89
CA ASN A 144 18.22 -1.17 1.20
C ASN A 144 17.96 -1.06 -0.29
N GLN A 145 18.41 0.02 -0.90
CA GLN A 145 18.26 0.29 -2.31
C GLN A 145 19.59 0.69 -2.92
N ILE A 146 19.95 0.06 -4.02
CA ILE A 146 21.15 0.34 -4.78
C ILE A 146 20.74 0.76 -6.18
N ASN A 147 21.08 1.98 -6.55
CA ASN A 147 20.85 2.51 -7.88
C ASN A 147 22.17 2.60 -8.66
N THR A 148 22.23 1.98 -9.83
CA THR A 148 23.35 2.03 -10.77
C THR A 148 23.05 2.89 -11.99
N ASP A 149 21.85 3.52 -12.05
CA ASP A 149 21.48 4.44 -13.11
C ASP A 149 22.20 5.79 -12.93
N PHE A 150 23.06 6.12 -13.87
CA PHE A 150 23.78 7.38 -13.82
C PHE A 150 22.86 8.59 -14.02
N PHE A 151 21.83 8.47 -14.84
CA PHE A 151 20.96 9.60 -15.19
C PHE A 151 20.12 10.08 -14.00
N SER A 152 19.63 9.19 -13.15
CA SER A 152 18.87 9.56 -11.97
C SER A 152 19.69 10.32 -10.91
N GLN A 153 21.00 10.28 -11.00
CA GLN A 153 21.93 10.99 -10.11
C GLN A 153 22.29 12.40 -10.58
N LEU A 154 21.86 12.81 -11.79
CA LEU A 154 22.18 14.11 -12.36
C LEU A 154 21.40 15.21 -11.65
N ASP A 155 22.13 16.24 -11.22
CA ASP A 155 21.55 17.48 -10.72
C ASP A 155 21.32 18.46 -11.89
N PHE A 156 20.15 18.36 -12.53
CA PHE A 156 19.80 19.22 -13.68
C PHE A 156 19.78 20.72 -13.35
N VAL A 157 19.46 21.08 -12.11
CA VAL A 157 19.49 22.47 -11.68
C VAL A 157 20.93 22.92 -11.53
N GLY A 158 21.76 22.15 -10.83
CA GLY A 158 23.17 22.45 -10.65
C GLY A 158 23.96 22.54 -11.96
N ILE A 159 23.70 21.61 -12.89
CA ILE A 159 24.30 21.57 -14.21
C ILE A 159 24.02 22.86 -14.98
N VAL A 160 22.74 23.25 -15.12
CA VAL A 160 22.36 24.47 -15.86
C VAL A 160 22.81 25.72 -15.12
N THR A 161 22.76 25.72 -13.78
CA THR A 161 23.32 26.83 -12.98
C THR A 161 24.80 27.05 -13.26
N ALA A 162 25.59 25.99 -13.25
CA ALA A 162 27.03 26.07 -13.53
C ALA A 162 27.31 26.56 -14.96
N GLN A 163 26.56 26.11 -15.94
CA GLN A 163 26.67 26.56 -17.34
C GLN A 163 26.35 28.07 -17.45
N LEU A 164 25.27 28.54 -16.84
CA LEU A 164 24.89 29.96 -16.88
C LEU A 164 25.91 30.87 -16.18
N ILE A 165 26.45 30.41 -15.05
CA ILE A 165 27.56 31.13 -14.39
C ILE A 165 28.77 31.19 -15.30
N GLY A 166 29.12 30.12 -16.00
CA GLY A 166 30.18 30.09 -16.98
C GLY A 166 29.96 31.07 -18.16
N LEU A 167 28.70 31.38 -18.49
CA LEU A 167 28.29 32.37 -19.47
C LEU A 167 28.24 33.82 -18.89
N GLY A 168 28.59 34.02 -17.62
CA GLY A 168 28.67 35.31 -16.98
C GLY A 168 27.39 35.76 -16.27
N PHE A 169 26.39 34.88 -16.09
CA PHE A 169 25.20 35.22 -15.29
C PHE A 169 25.53 35.27 -13.79
N PRO A 170 24.95 36.22 -13.01
CA PRO A 170 25.05 36.18 -11.55
C PRO A 170 24.48 34.88 -10.98
N ALA A 171 25.10 34.31 -9.96
CA ALA A 171 24.73 32.99 -9.42
C ALA A 171 23.25 32.86 -9.03
N ALA A 172 22.68 33.91 -8.40
CA ALA A 172 21.25 33.89 -8.04
C ALA A 172 20.32 33.89 -9.27
N THR A 173 20.69 34.60 -10.34
CA THR A 173 19.94 34.63 -11.60
C THR A 173 20.06 33.28 -12.31
N ALA A 174 21.27 32.73 -12.35
CA ALA A 174 21.54 31.43 -12.95
C ALA A 174 20.72 30.34 -12.26
N GLN A 175 20.70 30.32 -10.95
CA GLN A 175 19.91 29.35 -10.18
C GLN A 175 18.38 29.51 -10.38
N ALA A 176 17.89 30.77 -10.45
CA ALA A 176 16.48 31.02 -10.72
C ALA A 176 16.07 30.50 -12.11
N ILE A 177 16.85 30.74 -13.15
CA ILE A 177 16.63 30.22 -14.50
C ILE A 177 16.70 28.70 -14.50
N ALA A 178 17.72 28.11 -13.87
CA ALA A 178 17.92 26.68 -13.83
C ALA A 178 16.79 25.92 -13.09
N SER A 179 16.14 26.58 -12.14
CA SER A 179 15.03 26.02 -11.36
C SER A 179 13.65 26.20 -12.02
N ASP A 180 13.56 26.99 -13.08
CA ASP A 180 12.31 27.27 -13.80
C ASP A 180 12.09 26.22 -14.92
N PRO A 181 11.04 25.37 -14.83
CA PRO A 181 10.76 24.36 -15.87
C PRO A 181 10.48 24.97 -17.26
N ALA A 182 10.08 26.23 -17.33
CA ALA A 182 9.86 26.91 -18.61
C ALA A 182 11.16 27.34 -19.30
N GLN A 183 12.29 27.40 -18.55
CA GLN A 183 13.58 27.84 -19.02
C GLN A 183 14.65 26.74 -19.03
N ASN A 184 14.47 25.73 -18.19
CA ASN A 184 15.35 24.57 -18.10
C ASN A 184 14.62 23.34 -18.65
N GLU A 185 14.83 23.08 -19.93
CA GLU A 185 14.21 21.93 -20.63
C GLU A 185 14.67 20.58 -20.03
N LEU A 186 15.83 20.50 -19.37
CA LEU A 186 16.29 19.27 -18.73
C LEU A 186 15.37 18.83 -17.57
N LEU A 187 14.62 19.75 -16.98
CA LEU A 187 13.66 19.41 -15.94
C LEU A 187 12.47 18.59 -16.45
N ALA A 188 12.21 18.62 -17.77
CA ALA A 188 11.20 17.76 -18.37
C ALA A 188 11.56 16.26 -18.23
N PHE A 189 12.85 15.93 -18.14
CA PHE A 189 13.27 14.54 -17.91
C PHE A 189 12.88 14.01 -16.54
N GLN A 190 12.66 14.89 -15.55
CA GLN A 190 12.14 14.47 -14.23
C GLN A 190 10.72 13.94 -14.30
N ALA A 191 9.95 14.37 -15.28
CA ALA A 191 8.56 13.94 -15.47
C ALA A 191 8.44 12.61 -16.26
N LEU A 192 9.56 12.04 -16.74
CA LEU A 192 9.51 10.74 -17.40
C LEU A 192 9.20 9.64 -16.36
N PRO A 193 8.10 8.88 -16.53
CA PRO A 193 7.64 7.92 -15.53
C PRO A 193 8.62 6.81 -15.17
N LEU A 194 9.62 6.59 -16.03
CA LEU A 194 10.64 5.56 -15.86
C LEU A 194 11.99 6.11 -15.37
N LEU A 195 12.05 7.40 -15.03
CA LEU A 195 13.19 7.98 -14.34
C LEU A 195 12.91 8.00 -12.84
N PRO A 196 13.14 6.91 -12.15
CA PRO A 196 12.96 6.90 -10.72
C PRO A 196 13.99 7.83 -10.11
N GLN A 197 13.54 8.65 -9.19
CA GLN A 197 14.41 9.46 -8.33
C GLN A 197 15.02 8.55 -7.27
N PHE A 198 15.74 7.51 -7.71
CA PHE A 198 16.33 6.54 -6.82
C PHE A 198 17.49 7.18 -6.07
N VAL A 199 17.41 7.15 -4.78
CA VAL A 199 18.52 7.47 -3.89
C VAL A 199 19.03 6.16 -3.33
N ASN A 200 20.34 5.99 -3.25
CA ASN A 200 20.92 4.87 -2.52
C ASN A 200 20.55 5.02 -1.04
N PHE A 201 19.73 4.13 -0.55
CA PHE A 201 19.13 4.29 0.76
C PHE A 201 19.38 3.04 1.61
N PRO A 202 20.38 3.05 2.50
CA PRO A 202 20.77 1.87 3.26
C PRO A 202 20.03 1.75 4.59
N ASN A 203 18.88 2.40 4.79
CA ASN A 203 18.27 2.53 6.10
C ASN A 203 16.84 2.00 6.18
N ALA A 204 16.45 1.68 7.41
CA ALA A 204 15.06 1.51 7.76
C ALA A 204 14.26 2.82 7.50
N ALA A 205 13.11 2.73 6.84
CA ALA A 205 12.21 3.85 6.66
C ALA A 205 11.67 4.31 8.03
N ASN A 206 11.60 5.61 8.29
CA ASN A 206 11.06 6.20 9.52
C ASN A 206 11.53 5.50 10.82
N ASN A 207 12.81 5.19 10.95
CA ASN A 207 13.42 4.33 11.98
C ASN A 207 13.01 2.85 11.87
N GLY A 208 12.22 2.44 10.87
CA GLY A 208 11.85 1.07 10.58
C GLY A 208 11.01 0.39 11.65
N LYS A 209 10.30 1.14 12.49
CA LYS A 209 9.53 0.55 13.59
C LYS A 209 8.15 1.16 13.69
N SER A 210 7.17 0.30 13.86
CA SER A 210 5.82 0.69 14.27
C SER A 210 5.36 -0.16 15.44
N LYS A 211 4.50 0.44 16.25
CA LYS A 211 3.80 -0.23 17.33
C LYS A 211 2.40 0.36 17.42
N ASP A 212 1.43 -0.47 17.17
CA ASP A 212 0.02 -0.10 17.16
C ASP A 212 -0.74 -0.97 18.14
N ASP A 213 -1.74 -0.41 18.79
CA ASP A 213 -2.66 -1.16 19.62
C ASP A 213 -4.09 -0.60 19.49
N ASN A 214 -5.05 -1.48 19.65
CA ASN A 214 -6.45 -1.10 19.60
C ASN A 214 -7.33 -2.02 20.47
N ILE A 215 -8.48 -1.48 20.88
CA ILE A 215 -9.56 -2.26 21.49
C ILE A 215 -10.74 -2.21 20.53
N ASP A 216 -11.12 -3.39 20.03
CA ASP A 216 -12.30 -3.54 19.20
C ASP A 216 -13.44 -4.14 19.98
N HIS A 217 -14.66 -3.78 19.57
CA HIS A 217 -15.88 -4.31 20.17
C HIS A 217 -16.89 -4.73 19.11
N ASN A 218 -17.74 -5.68 19.51
CA ASN A 218 -18.90 -6.10 18.75
C ASN A 218 -20.06 -6.27 19.73
N ILE A 219 -21.14 -5.52 19.53
CA ILE A 219 -22.35 -5.61 20.32
C ILE A 219 -23.51 -5.87 19.38
N LYS A 220 -24.19 -7.00 19.57
CA LYS A 220 -25.29 -7.43 18.71
C LYS A 220 -26.45 -7.91 19.55
N PHE A 221 -27.65 -7.46 19.21
CA PHE A 221 -28.91 -7.97 19.75
C PHE A 221 -29.65 -8.74 18.66
N THR A 222 -30.22 -9.88 19.02
CA THR A 222 -31.05 -10.67 18.14
C THR A 222 -32.39 -10.94 18.82
N TYR A 223 -33.49 -10.60 18.15
CA TYR A 223 -34.85 -10.82 18.66
C TYR A 223 -35.60 -11.82 17.78
N ALA A 224 -36.02 -12.93 18.37
CA ALA A 224 -36.88 -13.93 17.74
C ALA A 224 -38.32 -13.41 17.69
N VAL A 225 -38.73 -12.93 16.51
CA VAL A 225 -40.10 -12.45 16.29
C VAL A 225 -41.09 -13.61 16.45
N ASN A 226 -40.73 -14.77 15.86
CA ASN A 226 -41.45 -16.03 15.93
C ASN A 226 -40.48 -17.18 15.58
N ASP A 227 -41.00 -18.43 15.47
CA ASP A 227 -40.18 -19.64 15.26
C ASP A 227 -39.43 -19.66 13.91
N PHE A 228 -39.80 -18.80 12.96
CA PHE A 228 -39.22 -18.76 11.63
C PHE A 228 -38.63 -17.39 11.23
N ALA A 229 -38.71 -16.40 12.09
CA ALA A 229 -38.16 -15.07 11.78
C ALA A 229 -37.47 -14.45 12.99
N SER A 230 -36.28 -13.89 12.75
CA SER A 230 -35.55 -13.06 13.70
C SER A 230 -35.11 -11.76 13.07
N ILE A 231 -34.99 -10.73 13.86
CA ILE A 231 -34.37 -9.46 13.51
C ILE A 231 -33.13 -9.28 14.40
N TYR A 232 -32.12 -8.63 13.86
CA TYR A 232 -30.93 -8.32 14.63
C TYR A 232 -30.42 -6.92 14.29
N GLY A 233 -29.69 -6.34 15.21
CA GLY A 233 -28.96 -5.12 14.98
C GLY A 233 -27.71 -5.06 15.86
N GLY A 234 -26.69 -4.41 15.37
CA GLY A 234 -25.43 -4.33 16.08
C GLY A 234 -24.50 -3.26 15.58
N ILE A 235 -23.48 -3.01 16.36
CA ILE A 235 -22.33 -2.17 16.05
C ILE A 235 -21.06 -2.97 16.27
N SER A 236 -20.12 -2.83 15.37
CA SER A 236 -18.79 -3.45 15.49
C SER A 236 -17.70 -2.48 15.06
N THR A 237 -16.54 -2.60 15.69
CA THR A 237 -15.33 -1.90 15.26
C THR A 237 -14.31 -2.89 14.74
N GLY A 238 -13.41 -2.40 13.91
CA GLY A 238 -12.29 -3.15 13.35
C GLY A 238 -11.04 -2.29 13.26
N PHE A 239 -9.90 -2.94 13.26
CA PHE A 239 -8.60 -2.31 13.26
C PHE A 239 -7.66 -3.01 12.27
N LYS A 240 -6.93 -2.22 11.50
CA LYS A 240 -5.81 -2.69 10.71
C LYS A 240 -4.57 -1.89 11.09
N ALA A 241 -3.54 -2.57 11.55
CA ALA A 241 -2.30 -1.95 11.97
C ALA A 241 -1.63 -1.16 10.83
N SER A 242 -0.71 -0.29 11.18
CA SER A 242 0.13 0.44 10.25
C SER A 242 0.78 -0.49 9.22
N ALA A 243 0.96 0.01 8.02
CA ALA A 243 1.57 -0.71 6.93
C ALA A 243 2.86 -0.01 6.45
N TRP A 244 3.77 -0.81 5.94
CA TRP A 244 5.01 -0.37 5.33
C TRP A 244 5.03 -0.74 3.85
N ASN A 245 5.37 0.21 2.99
CA ASN A 245 5.63 -0.08 1.59
C ASN A 245 7.08 -0.56 1.46
N ILE A 246 7.24 -1.85 1.20
CA ILE A 246 8.54 -2.49 1.00
C ILE A 246 8.94 -2.59 -0.47
N SER A 247 8.07 -2.15 -1.40
CA SER A 247 8.37 -2.12 -2.84
C SER A 247 8.80 -0.73 -3.28
N ARG A 248 9.52 -0.67 -4.36
CA ARG A 248 10.08 0.47 -5.13
C ARG A 248 9.58 1.90 -4.77
N ASP A 249 9.60 2.26 -3.52
CA ASP A 249 9.41 3.64 -3.07
C ASP A 249 10.69 4.14 -2.41
N SER A 250 11.54 4.77 -3.19
CA SER A 250 12.84 5.29 -2.75
C SER A 250 12.78 6.72 -2.24
N ARG A 251 11.58 7.29 -2.10
CA ARG A 251 11.45 8.68 -1.63
C ARG A 251 11.84 8.77 -0.16
N PRO A 252 12.84 9.57 0.18
CA PRO A 252 13.18 9.83 1.57
C PRO A 252 12.13 10.74 2.22
N THR A 253 12.03 10.67 3.53
CA THR A 253 11.31 11.67 4.32
C THR A 253 12.11 12.98 4.38
N ALA A 254 11.47 14.09 4.75
CA ALA A 254 12.16 15.37 4.90
C ALA A 254 13.32 15.31 5.91
N ASN A 255 13.16 14.54 7.00
CA ASN A 255 14.20 14.35 8.00
C ASN A 255 15.39 13.53 7.46
N GLU A 256 15.11 12.54 6.62
CA GLU A 256 16.14 11.71 5.99
C GLU A 256 16.92 12.48 4.94
N ILE A 257 16.29 13.37 4.17
CA ILE A 257 17.01 14.29 3.26
C ILE A 257 18.05 15.10 4.03
N ALA A 258 17.67 15.66 5.17
CA ALA A 258 18.58 16.43 6.00
C ALA A 258 19.72 15.57 6.56
N ALA A 259 19.43 14.34 6.97
CA ALA A 259 20.43 13.40 7.47
C ALA A 259 21.39 12.93 6.37
N LEU A 260 20.89 12.63 5.17
CA LEU A 260 21.69 12.25 3.99
C LEU A 260 22.62 13.39 3.58
N ALA A 261 22.11 14.63 3.54
CA ALA A 261 22.90 15.81 3.24
C ALA A 261 24.01 16.02 4.28
N ALA A 262 23.71 15.85 5.58
CA ALA A 262 24.69 15.95 6.66
C ALA A 262 25.76 14.85 6.58
N ALA A 263 25.42 13.67 6.09
CA ALA A 263 26.34 12.55 5.86
C ALA A 263 27.16 12.70 4.57
N GLY A 264 26.94 13.76 3.77
CA GLY A 264 27.60 13.97 2.49
C GLY A 264 27.11 13.03 1.39
N THR A 265 25.99 12.39 1.57
CA THR A 265 25.35 11.57 0.53
C THR A 265 24.64 12.50 -0.45
N PRO A 266 24.94 12.43 -1.76
CA PRO A 266 24.25 13.25 -2.74
C PRO A 266 22.76 12.91 -2.75
N VAL A 267 21.93 13.91 -2.47
CA VAL A 267 20.48 13.83 -2.72
C VAL A 267 20.23 14.65 -3.96
N GLY A 268 19.73 14.04 -5.02
CA GLY A 268 19.42 14.75 -6.26
C GLY A 268 18.43 15.88 -5.99
N ALA A 269 18.62 17.03 -6.65
CA ALA A 269 17.73 18.19 -6.53
C ALA A 269 16.27 17.88 -6.86
N ASN A 270 16.05 16.76 -7.52
CA ASN A 270 14.76 16.26 -7.99
C ASN A 270 14.09 15.28 -7.03
N THR A 271 14.73 14.95 -5.91
CA THR A 271 14.20 13.98 -4.97
C THR A 271 12.93 14.52 -4.32
N THR A 272 11.81 13.86 -4.56
CA THR A 272 10.55 14.18 -3.89
C THR A 272 10.51 13.56 -2.50
N VAL A 273 9.91 14.30 -1.57
CA VAL A 273 9.66 13.78 -0.21
C VAL A 273 8.48 12.83 -0.24
N GLY A 274 8.58 11.75 0.51
CA GLY A 274 7.52 10.78 0.65
C GLY A 274 7.56 10.06 1.99
N THR A 275 6.64 9.17 2.19
CA THR A 275 6.65 8.23 3.31
C THR A 275 6.37 6.84 2.77
N ARG A 276 7.02 5.84 3.36
CA ARG A 276 6.75 4.41 3.08
C ARG A 276 5.80 3.82 4.10
N TYR A 277 5.20 4.64 4.91
CA TYR A 277 4.43 4.27 6.06
C TYR A 277 3.00 4.80 5.93
N ALA A 278 2.01 3.96 6.23
CA ALA A 278 0.62 4.36 6.42
C ALA A 278 0.21 4.11 7.87
N ASN A 279 -0.49 5.07 8.46
CA ASN A 279 -1.09 4.95 9.78
C ASN A 279 -2.12 3.83 9.83
N PRO A 280 -2.45 3.31 11.02
CA PRO A 280 -3.52 2.33 11.18
C PRO A 280 -4.86 2.81 10.64
N GLU A 281 -5.67 1.89 10.10
CA GLU A 281 -7.08 2.12 9.78
C GLU A 281 -7.96 1.72 10.95
N LYS A 282 -9.06 2.44 11.13
CA LYS A 282 -10.12 2.09 12.07
C LYS A 282 -11.46 2.05 11.35
N ALA A 283 -12.17 0.95 11.53
CA ALA A 283 -13.49 0.76 10.94
C ALA A 283 -14.56 0.77 12.03
N GLU A 284 -15.70 1.36 11.71
CA GLU A 284 -16.94 1.21 12.45
C GLU A 284 -18.04 0.75 11.50
N VAL A 285 -18.82 -0.25 11.91
CA VAL A 285 -19.91 -0.81 11.12
C VAL A 285 -21.16 -0.88 11.97
N PHE A 286 -22.22 -0.28 11.48
CA PHE A 286 -23.58 -0.45 11.97
C PHE A 286 -24.37 -1.36 11.04
N GLU A 287 -25.06 -2.37 11.57
CA GLU A 287 -25.85 -3.30 10.78
C GLU A 287 -27.21 -3.56 11.44
N LEU A 288 -28.27 -3.60 10.61
CA LEU A 288 -29.60 -4.04 11.00
C LEU A 288 -30.12 -5.02 9.97
N GLY A 289 -30.58 -6.18 10.39
CA GLY A 289 -31.04 -7.21 9.47
C GLY A 289 -32.16 -8.09 9.97
N ALA A 290 -32.65 -8.93 9.07
CA ALA A 290 -33.65 -9.95 9.32
C ALA A 290 -33.24 -11.28 8.71
N LYS A 291 -33.49 -12.37 9.45
CA LYS A 291 -33.30 -13.75 8.96
C LYS A 291 -34.66 -14.46 9.01
N ILE A 292 -35.07 -15.01 7.89
CA ILE A 292 -36.37 -15.62 7.72
C ILE A 292 -36.16 -17.04 7.19
N ALA A 293 -36.54 -18.03 7.99
CA ALA A 293 -36.61 -19.42 7.58
C ALA A 293 -37.86 -19.64 6.73
N LEU A 294 -37.71 -20.24 5.57
CA LEU A 294 -38.80 -20.64 4.68
C LEU A 294 -39.02 -22.15 4.79
N PRO A 295 -40.16 -22.69 4.41
CA PRO A 295 -40.39 -24.13 4.46
C PRO A 295 -39.34 -24.99 3.72
N SER A 296 -38.70 -24.44 2.69
CA SER A 296 -37.66 -25.07 1.92
C SER A 296 -36.53 -24.11 1.57
N GLY A 297 -36.05 -23.32 2.53
CA GLY A 297 -34.98 -22.37 2.29
C GLY A 297 -34.90 -21.29 3.34
N TYR A 298 -34.30 -20.17 2.96
CA TYR A 298 -34.19 -18.98 3.83
C TYR A 298 -34.08 -17.69 3.02
N LEU A 299 -34.41 -16.59 3.67
CA LEU A 299 -34.14 -15.21 3.18
C LEU A 299 -33.46 -14.44 4.27
N ASN A 300 -32.29 -13.90 3.98
CA ASN A 300 -31.59 -12.93 4.80
C ASN A 300 -31.62 -11.56 4.12
N ILE A 301 -31.83 -10.50 4.88
CA ILE A 301 -31.77 -9.12 4.42
C ILE A 301 -31.00 -8.30 5.46
N ALA A 302 -30.11 -7.42 5.04
CA ALA A 302 -29.43 -6.49 5.91
C ALA A 302 -29.34 -5.10 5.28
N ILE A 303 -29.30 -4.09 6.11
CA ILE A 303 -28.86 -2.73 5.79
C ILE A 303 -27.65 -2.43 6.65
N PHE A 304 -26.68 -1.74 6.09
CA PHE A 304 -25.45 -1.41 6.79
C PHE A 304 -24.99 0.00 6.47
N ASP A 305 -24.21 0.55 7.40
CA ASP A 305 -23.44 1.77 7.27
C ASP A 305 -22.04 1.48 7.83
N GLN A 306 -21.02 1.77 7.03
CA GLN A 306 -19.62 1.50 7.34
C GLN A 306 -18.79 2.75 7.11
N GLU A 307 -17.93 3.06 8.06
CA GLU A 307 -16.92 4.10 7.96
C GLU A 307 -15.54 3.53 8.28
N ILE A 308 -14.53 3.86 7.46
CA ILE A 308 -13.13 3.49 7.68
C ILE A 308 -12.31 4.77 7.70
N ASP A 309 -11.82 5.12 8.87
CA ASP A 309 -10.90 6.24 9.05
C ASP A 309 -9.46 5.86 8.73
N ASP A 310 -8.71 6.84 8.20
CA ASP A 310 -7.32 6.67 7.80
C ASP A 310 -7.11 5.50 6.80
N PHE A 311 -8.04 5.33 5.86
CA PHE A 311 -8.03 4.25 4.88
C PHE A 311 -6.69 4.16 4.15
N GLN A 312 -6.02 3.01 4.26
CA GLN A 312 -4.73 2.75 3.61
C GLN A 312 -4.94 2.41 2.13
N THR A 313 -4.30 3.17 1.27
CA THR A 313 -4.39 2.97 -0.17
C THR A 313 -3.02 2.99 -0.84
N ASN A 314 -2.90 2.28 -1.94
CA ASN A 314 -1.74 2.31 -2.82
C ASN A 314 -2.09 3.06 -4.11
N THR A 315 -1.33 4.12 -4.40
CA THR A 315 -1.45 4.87 -5.64
C THR A 315 -0.24 4.61 -6.52
N PHE A 316 -0.47 4.23 -7.78
CA PHE A 316 0.59 4.06 -8.75
C PHE A 316 1.12 5.43 -9.22
N VAL A 317 2.43 5.63 -9.12
CA VAL A 317 3.11 6.89 -9.45
C VAL A 317 4.20 6.70 -10.52
N GLY A 318 3.87 6.00 -11.58
CA GLY A 318 4.74 5.79 -12.73
C GLY A 318 5.61 4.54 -12.66
N THR A 319 6.47 4.36 -11.67
CA THR A 319 7.37 3.20 -11.55
C THR A 319 7.16 2.37 -10.30
N GLY A 320 6.36 2.86 -9.36
CA GLY A 320 6.09 2.18 -8.09
C GLY A 320 4.77 2.60 -7.50
N PHE A 321 4.44 2.00 -6.38
CA PHE A 321 3.25 2.33 -5.60
C PHE A 321 3.64 3.16 -4.38
N VAL A 322 2.87 4.20 -4.12
CA VAL A 322 2.96 5.01 -2.91
C VAL A 322 1.88 4.56 -1.96
N LEU A 323 2.28 4.16 -0.78
CA LEU A 323 1.36 3.88 0.31
C LEU A 323 1.03 5.18 1.03
N ALA A 324 -0.25 5.42 1.27
CA ALA A 324 -0.75 6.60 1.98
C ALA A 324 -2.08 6.31 2.66
N ASN A 325 -2.47 7.16 3.61
CA ASN A 325 -3.83 7.20 4.12
C ASN A 325 -4.65 8.18 3.28
N ALA A 326 -5.80 7.74 2.76
CA ALA A 326 -6.67 8.52 1.89
C ALA A 326 -7.79 9.28 2.63
N GLY A 327 -7.71 9.39 3.96
CA GLY A 327 -8.76 9.98 4.77
C GLY A 327 -9.85 8.95 5.12
N THR A 328 -11.11 9.36 5.11
CA THR A 328 -12.24 8.50 5.47
C THR A 328 -12.90 7.91 4.24
N GLN A 329 -13.13 6.60 4.26
CA GLN A 329 -13.97 5.89 3.31
C GLN A 329 -15.29 5.55 4.00
N SER A 330 -16.41 5.88 3.37
CA SER A 330 -17.73 5.45 3.83
C SER A 330 -18.41 4.54 2.80
N ALA A 331 -19.23 3.62 3.28
CA ALA A 331 -20.06 2.78 2.44
C ALA A 331 -21.38 2.46 3.16
N ASP A 332 -22.50 2.81 2.57
CA ASP A 332 -23.81 2.43 3.05
C ASP A 332 -24.58 1.64 2.00
N GLY A 333 -25.45 0.76 2.44
CA GLY A 333 -26.16 -0.08 1.51
C GLY A 333 -27.11 -1.08 2.12
N TYR A 334 -27.59 -1.97 1.26
CA TYR A 334 -28.39 -3.12 1.66
C TYR A 334 -27.99 -4.34 0.85
N GLU A 335 -28.16 -5.48 1.49
CA GLU A 335 -27.92 -6.79 0.89
C GLU A 335 -29.06 -7.76 1.17
N PHE A 336 -29.20 -8.74 0.29
CA PHE A 336 -30.10 -9.86 0.52
C PHE A 336 -29.52 -11.15 -0.04
N ASP A 337 -29.92 -12.25 0.58
CA ASP A 337 -29.58 -13.60 0.16
C ASP A 337 -30.80 -14.53 0.33
N LEU A 338 -31.28 -15.06 -0.80
CA LEU A 338 -32.42 -15.98 -0.87
C LEU A 338 -31.92 -17.35 -1.36
N VAL A 339 -32.18 -18.36 -0.57
CA VAL A 339 -32.08 -19.76 -1.03
C VAL A 339 -33.45 -20.40 -0.87
N TYR A 340 -33.96 -21.02 -1.93
CA TYR A 340 -35.27 -21.64 -1.92
C TYR A 340 -35.33 -22.85 -2.84
N SER A 341 -35.78 -24.00 -2.31
CA SER A 341 -35.95 -25.26 -3.03
C SER A 341 -37.43 -25.55 -3.23
N PRO A 342 -38.07 -25.02 -4.31
CA PRO A 342 -39.51 -25.22 -4.55
C PRO A 342 -39.92 -26.67 -4.75
N THR A 343 -39.00 -27.54 -5.17
CA THR A 343 -39.18 -28.99 -5.33
C THR A 343 -37.89 -29.70 -4.96
N GLU A 344 -37.96 -31.02 -4.76
CA GLU A 344 -36.78 -31.87 -4.49
C GLU A 344 -35.70 -31.85 -5.60
N SER A 345 -36.04 -31.34 -6.76
CA SER A 345 -35.14 -31.33 -7.93
C SER A 345 -34.75 -29.94 -8.40
N VAL A 346 -35.18 -28.87 -7.72
CA VAL A 346 -34.90 -27.48 -8.09
C VAL A 346 -34.46 -26.67 -6.88
N ASP A 347 -33.25 -26.17 -6.96
CA ASP A 347 -32.69 -25.23 -6.01
C ASP A 347 -32.49 -23.88 -6.69
N LEU A 348 -32.97 -22.81 -6.06
CA LEU A 348 -32.81 -21.43 -6.47
C LEU A 348 -31.94 -20.69 -5.45
N SER A 349 -30.94 -19.96 -5.92
CA SER A 349 -30.13 -19.08 -5.11
C SER A 349 -30.06 -17.71 -5.80
N ILE A 350 -30.43 -16.65 -5.08
CA ILE A 350 -30.40 -15.28 -5.57
C ILE A 350 -29.81 -14.43 -4.46
N SER A 351 -28.73 -13.72 -4.76
CA SER A 351 -28.14 -12.74 -3.85
C SER A 351 -27.90 -11.41 -4.54
N GLY A 352 -27.92 -10.33 -3.79
CA GLY A 352 -27.67 -9.00 -4.29
C GLY A 352 -27.12 -8.08 -3.21
N LEU A 353 -26.21 -7.21 -3.63
CA LEU A 353 -25.65 -6.12 -2.83
C LEU A 353 -25.84 -4.81 -3.61
N PHE A 354 -26.40 -3.81 -2.95
CA PHE A 354 -26.54 -2.44 -3.45
C PHE A 354 -25.84 -1.53 -2.45
N MET A 355 -24.81 -0.85 -2.91
CA MET A 355 -23.92 -0.08 -2.04
C MET A 355 -23.56 1.24 -2.71
N ASP A 356 -23.56 2.32 -1.94
CA ASP A 356 -22.95 3.60 -2.28
C ASP A 356 -21.65 3.74 -1.48
N SER A 357 -20.57 4.10 -2.15
CA SER A 357 -19.26 4.25 -1.50
C SER A 357 -18.63 5.58 -1.90
N LEU A 358 -18.07 6.27 -0.90
CA LEU A 358 -17.38 7.54 -1.03
C LEU A 358 -15.96 7.43 -0.43
N TYR A 359 -15.01 8.18 -1.05
CA TYR A 359 -13.63 8.31 -0.61
C TYR A 359 -13.31 9.75 -0.29
#